data_6701f1cba28af6246ece6096d1c5f3d6
#
_entry.id   6701f1cba28af6246ece6096d1c5f3d6
#
_cell.length_a   1.000
_cell.length_b   1.000
_cell.length_c   1.000
_cell.angle_alpha   90.00
_cell.angle_beta   90.00
_cell.angle_gamma   90.00
#
_symmetry.space_group_name_H-M   'P 1'
#
loop_
_entity.id
_entity.type
_entity.pdbx_description
1 polymer ?
#
loop_
_entity_poly.entity_id
_entity_poly.type
_entity_poly.pdbx_seq_one_letter_code
_entity_poly.pdbx_strand_id
1 'polypeptide(L)'
;GMGGRFDYFCWDVYAQVYDFYRQSEDNRAWRSLTLQAIEAGGNPTAELAEHVAMRVARAHLATMDRINVRYDLLPRESEILHLKFWEKAYQLLQERNAIYYVDEGKNKGCWVMHTGDDALPGASREEAEEDEKIIVRSDGTVTYVGKDIAYQLWKLGLLGLDFNYRLLGADA
;
A
#
# COMPACT_ATOMS: atom_id res chain seq x y z
N GLY A 1 22.15 2.61 -28.28
CA GLY A 1 20.84 2.83 -27.69
C GLY A 1 20.49 1.66 -26.77
N MET A 2 20.25 1.90 -25.49
CA MET A 2 19.76 0.88 -24.57
C MET A 2 18.32 0.54 -24.93
N GLY A 3 18.13 -0.51 -25.76
CA GLY A 3 16.83 -0.99 -26.21
C GLY A 3 16.16 -1.97 -25.24
N GLY A 4 16.34 -1.79 -23.94
CA GLY A 4 15.70 -2.61 -22.93
C GLY A 4 14.32 -2.04 -22.54
N ARG A 5 13.37 -2.90 -22.23
CA ARG A 5 12.08 -2.48 -21.67
C ARG A 5 12.33 -1.74 -20.35
N PHE A 6 11.61 -0.64 -20.15
CA PHE A 6 11.76 0.21 -18.96
C PHE A 6 11.42 -0.51 -17.66
N ASP A 7 10.41 -1.38 -17.68
CA ASP A 7 10.01 -2.19 -16.52
C ASP A 7 11.12 -3.18 -16.10
N TYR A 8 11.85 -3.77 -17.04
CA TYR A 8 13.01 -4.63 -16.71
C TYR A 8 14.18 -3.83 -16.12
N PHE A 9 14.45 -2.65 -16.66
CA PHE A 9 15.43 -1.75 -16.07
C PHE A 9 15.07 -1.39 -14.63
N CYS A 10 13.80 -1.05 -14.36
CA CYS A 10 13.32 -0.77 -13.01
C CYS A 10 13.46 -1.98 -12.08
N TRP A 11 13.25 -3.20 -12.59
CA TRP A 11 13.45 -4.42 -11.82
C TRP A 11 14.92 -4.62 -11.40
N ASP A 12 15.86 -4.39 -12.33
CA ASP A 12 17.29 -4.48 -12.04
C ASP A 12 17.72 -3.43 -10.99
N VAL A 13 17.23 -2.20 -11.12
CA VAL A 13 17.47 -1.14 -10.13
C VAL A 13 16.86 -1.52 -8.77
N TYR A 14 15.65 -2.07 -8.73
CA TYR A 14 15.01 -2.53 -7.50
C TYR A 14 15.89 -3.53 -6.74
N ALA A 15 16.45 -4.52 -7.43
CA ALA A 15 17.33 -5.51 -6.83
C ALA A 15 18.60 -4.86 -6.23
N GLN A 16 19.22 -3.91 -6.96
CA GLN A 16 20.38 -3.19 -6.48
C GLN A 16 20.09 -2.31 -5.26
N VAL A 17 18.96 -1.62 -5.26
CA VAL A 17 18.51 -0.79 -4.13
C VAL A 17 18.18 -1.65 -2.91
N TYR A 18 17.59 -2.82 -3.13
CA TYR A 18 17.32 -3.77 -2.04
C TYR A 18 18.62 -4.21 -1.36
N ASP A 19 19.66 -4.55 -2.15
CA ASP A 19 20.97 -4.91 -1.63
C ASP A 19 21.66 -3.72 -0.93
N PHE A 20 21.52 -2.50 -1.45
CA PHE A 20 22.04 -1.29 -0.83
C PHE A 20 21.46 -1.09 0.58
N TYR A 21 20.14 -1.27 0.76
CA TYR A 21 19.49 -1.13 2.08
C TYR A 21 19.94 -2.19 3.10
N ARG A 22 20.48 -3.31 2.66
CA ARG A 22 20.96 -4.38 3.55
C ARG A 22 22.38 -4.16 4.05
N GLN A 23 23.15 -3.24 3.46
CA GLN A 23 24.56 -3.06 3.77
C GLN A 23 24.81 -2.34 5.10
N SER A 24 23.92 -1.45 5.51
CA SER A 24 24.04 -0.70 6.78
C SER A 24 22.69 -0.18 7.29
N GLU A 25 22.67 0.23 8.57
CA GLU A 25 21.50 0.90 9.14
C GLU A 25 21.26 2.28 8.56
N ASP A 26 22.34 3.01 8.27
CA ASP A 26 22.25 4.33 7.61
C ASP A 26 21.60 4.21 6.23
N ASN A 27 21.98 3.19 5.45
CA ASN A 27 21.34 2.94 4.15
C ASN A 27 19.86 2.58 4.32
N ARG A 28 19.50 1.85 5.37
CA ARG A 28 18.12 1.49 5.68
C ARG A 28 17.27 2.71 6.05
N ALA A 29 17.86 3.70 6.73
CA ALA A 29 17.19 4.95 7.06
C ALA A 29 16.71 5.71 5.81
N TRP A 30 17.45 5.66 4.70
CA TRP A 30 17.04 6.26 3.43
C TRP A 30 15.71 5.73 2.90
N ARG A 31 15.41 4.44 3.16
CA ARG A 31 14.12 3.86 2.78
C ARG A 31 12.96 4.57 3.45
N SER A 32 13.03 4.78 4.76
CA SER A 32 11.97 5.45 5.52
C SER A 32 11.80 6.90 5.09
N LEU A 33 12.90 7.63 4.92
CA LEU A 33 12.88 9.03 4.45
C LEU A 33 12.27 9.14 3.05
N THR A 34 12.62 8.24 2.14
CA THR A 34 12.06 8.22 0.79
C THR A 34 10.56 7.94 0.80
N LEU A 35 10.11 6.94 1.59
CA LEU A 35 8.69 6.63 1.70
C LEU A 35 7.89 7.79 2.29
N GLN A 36 8.39 8.43 3.34
CA GLN A 36 7.76 9.62 3.92
C GLN A 36 7.66 10.78 2.91
N ALA A 37 8.72 11.02 2.13
CA ALA A 37 8.69 12.04 1.09
C ALA A 37 7.66 11.74 -0.01
N ILE A 38 7.53 10.47 -0.42
CA ILE A 38 6.52 10.02 -1.39
C ILE A 38 5.11 10.23 -0.82
N GLU A 39 4.87 9.82 0.42
CA GLU A 39 3.56 9.96 1.07
C GLU A 39 3.17 11.41 1.31
N ALA A 40 4.13 12.29 1.62
CA ALA A 40 3.89 13.72 1.78
C ALA A 40 3.47 14.40 0.47
N GLY A 41 3.94 13.91 -0.67
CA GLY A 41 3.64 14.49 -1.97
C GLY A 41 4.24 15.90 -2.19
N GLY A 42 4.07 16.48 -3.38
CA GLY A 42 4.44 17.87 -3.68
C GLY A 42 5.94 18.16 -3.60
N ASN A 43 6.79 17.17 -3.76
CA ASN A 43 8.25 17.29 -3.74
C ASN A 43 8.90 16.47 -4.87
N PRO A 44 10.17 16.74 -5.24
CA PRO A 44 10.83 16.06 -6.37
C PRO A 44 10.92 14.54 -6.22
N THR A 45 10.99 14.02 -5.00
CA THR A 45 11.02 12.56 -4.74
C THR A 45 9.69 11.93 -5.08
N ALA A 46 8.58 12.53 -4.67
CA ALA A 46 7.23 12.05 -5.00
C ALA A 46 6.95 12.14 -6.50
N GLU A 47 7.34 13.25 -7.16
CA GLU A 47 7.21 13.43 -8.61
C GLU A 47 7.98 12.36 -9.39
N LEU A 48 9.22 12.09 -8.99
CA LEU A 48 10.03 11.03 -9.60
C LEU A 48 9.41 9.65 -9.40
N ALA A 49 8.95 9.36 -8.20
CA ALA A 49 8.28 8.09 -7.88
C ALA A 49 7.01 7.90 -8.72
N GLU A 50 6.19 8.94 -8.86
CA GLU A 50 5.01 8.92 -9.71
C GLU A 50 5.37 8.69 -11.17
N HIS A 51 6.37 9.41 -11.69
CA HIS A 51 6.83 9.25 -13.07
C HIS A 51 7.29 7.80 -13.35
N VAL A 52 8.07 7.21 -12.44
CA VAL A 52 8.53 5.83 -12.56
C VAL A 52 7.36 4.86 -12.51
N ALA A 53 6.47 5.00 -11.52
CA ALA A 53 5.31 4.14 -11.34
C ALA A 53 4.40 4.15 -12.57
N MET A 54 4.10 5.33 -13.12
CA MET A 54 3.25 5.46 -14.32
C MET A 54 3.87 4.83 -15.56
N ARG A 55 5.18 4.92 -15.74
CA ARG A 55 5.86 4.25 -16.87
C ARG A 55 5.86 2.73 -16.73
N VAL A 56 6.07 2.22 -15.52
CA VAL A 56 6.01 0.78 -15.24
C VAL A 56 4.58 0.27 -15.44
N ALA A 57 3.57 0.98 -14.91
CA ALA A 57 2.16 0.62 -15.07
C ALA A 57 1.77 0.54 -16.56
N ARG A 58 2.18 1.51 -17.39
CA ARG A 58 1.94 1.46 -18.85
C ARG A 58 2.55 0.21 -19.51
N ALA A 59 3.75 -0.19 -19.10
CA ALA A 59 4.38 -1.41 -19.61
C ALA A 59 3.60 -2.67 -19.20
N HIS A 60 3.07 -2.70 -17.97
CA HIS A 60 2.21 -3.78 -17.49
C HIS A 60 0.87 -3.81 -18.25
N LEU A 61 0.22 -2.66 -18.44
CA LEU A 61 -1.03 -2.57 -19.20
C LEU A 61 -0.87 -3.05 -20.64
N ALA A 62 0.24 -2.69 -21.30
CA ALA A 62 0.56 -3.20 -22.65
C ALA A 62 0.75 -4.74 -22.67
N THR A 63 1.24 -5.32 -21.57
CA THR A 63 1.34 -6.78 -21.43
C THR A 63 -0.05 -7.41 -21.23
N MET A 64 -0.90 -6.78 -20.40
CA MET A 64 -2.27 -7.25 -20.14
C MET A 64 -3.14 -7.17 -21.38
N ASP A 65 -3.03 -6.10 -22.17
CA ASP A 65 -3.75 -5.97 -23.44
C ASP A 65 -3.41 -7.10 -24.44
N ARG A 66 -2.16 -7.56 -24.46
CA ARG A 66 -1.73 -8.71 -25.28
C ARG A 66 -2.43 -10.03 -24.94
N ILE A 67 -2.88 -10.18 -23.69
CA ILE A 67 -3.67 -11.34 -23.24
C ILE A 67 -5.16 -11.01 -23.10
N ASN A 68 -5.58 -9.90 -23.73
CA ASN A 68 -6.97 -9.42 -23.75
C ASN A 68 -7.55 -9.13 -22.35
N VAL A 69 -6.72 -8.70 -21.40
CA VAL A 69 -7.16 -8.20 -20.10
C VAL A 69 -7.19 -6.69 -20.13
N ARG A 70 -8.35 -6.11 -19.86
CA ARG A 70 -8.59 -4.66 -19.80
C ARG A 70 -9.11 -4.27 -18.45
N TYR A 71 -8.85 -3.03 -18.08
CA TYR A 71 -9.22 -2.47 -16.78
C TYR A 71 -10.12 -1.26 -16.99
N ASP A 72 -11.26 -1.21 -16.32
CA ASP A 72 -12.16 -0.05 -16.32
C ASP A 72 -11.69 1.02 -15.33
N LEU A 73 -10.89 0.65 -14.33
CA LEU A 73 -10.42 1.52 -13.28
C LEU A 73 -8.99 1.14 -12.87
N LEU A 74 -8.13 2.16 -12.76
CA LEU A 74 -6.72 2.02 -12.36
C LEU A 74 -6.42 2.94 -11.16
N PRO A 75 -6.87 2.59 -9.95
CA PRO A 75 -6.62 3.39 -8.76
C PRO A 75 -5.14 3.34 -8.38
N ARG A 76 -4.65 4.46 -7.84
CA ARG A 76 -3.29 4.54 -7.29
C ARG A 76 -3.35 4.52 -5.77
N GLU A 77 -2.41 3.84 -5.12
CA GLU A 77 -2.34 3.80 -3.65
C GLU A 77 -2.22 5.21 -3.03
N SER A 78 -1.48 6.11 -3.67
CA SER A 78 -1.38 7.50 -3.24
C SER A 78 -2.73 8.22 -3.23
N GLU A 79 -3.62 7.90 -4.15
CA GLU A 79 -4.96 8.51 -4.22
C GLU A 79 -5.87 8.01 -3.11
N ILE A 80 -5.72 6.76 -2.66
CA ILE A 80 -6.49 6.19 -1.54
C ILE A 80 -6.27 7.02 -0.27
N LEU A 81 -5.05 7.49 -0.03
CA LEU A 81 -4.72 8.36 1.09
C LEU A 81 -5.23 9.79 0.86
N HIS A 82 -4.97 10.38 -0.31
CA HIS A 82 -5.36 11.76 -0.63
C HIS A 82 -6.87 11.97 -0.68
N LEU A 83 -7.63 10.98 -1.13
CA LEU A 83 -9.10 11.04 -1.21
C LEU A 83 -9.80 10.73 0.12
N LYS A 84 -9.05 10.63 1.22
CA LYS A 84 -9.55 10.36 2.57
C LYS A 84 -10.29 9.02 2.71
N PHE A 85 -10.10 8.08 1.78
CA PHE A 85 -10.66 6.74 1.90
C PHE A 85 -10.13 6.06 3.14
N TRP A 86 -8.83 6.22 3.39
CA TRP A 86 -8.20 5.63 4.56
C TRP A 86 -8.77 6.18 5.88
N GLU A 87 -8.91 7.49 6.03
CA GLU A 87 -9.45 8.08 7.27
C GLU A 87 -10.82 7.50 7.61
N LYS A 88 -11.72 7.43 6.62
CA LYS A 88 -13.06 6.87 6.80
C LYS A 88 -13.05 5.36 7.02
N ALA A 89 -12.20 4.63 6.28
CA ALA A 89 -12.04 3.19 6.49
C ALA A 89 -11.52 2.90 7.89
N TYR A 90 -10.51 3.62 8.35
CA TYR A 90 -9.92 3.47 9.67
C TYR A 90 -10.96 3.72 10.77
N GLN A 91 -11.74 4.79 10.66
CA GLN A 91 -12.82 5.07 11.59
C GLN A 91 -13.85 3.94 11.62
N LEU A 92 -14.29 3.47 10.45
CA LEU A 92 -15.25 2.36 10.35
C LEU A 92 -14.70 1.06 10.96
N LEU A 93 -13.43 0.75 10.70
CA LEU A 93 -12.77 -0.44 11.25
C LEU A 93 -12.69 -0.39 12.78
N GLN A 94 -12.42 0.79 13.36
CA GLN A 94 -12.44 0.98 14.82
C GLN A 94 -13.85 0.84 15.39
N GLU A 95 -14.85 1.50 14.80
CA GLU A 95 -16.26 1.42 15.22
C GLU A 95 -16.81 -0.01 15.20
N ARG A 96 -16.30 -0.83 14.29
CA ARG A 96 -16.68 -2.24 14.16
C ARG A 96 -15.81 -3.19 14.95
N ASN A 97 -14.83 -2.68 15.71
CA ASN A 97 -13.83 -3.48 16.43
C ASN A 97 -13.11 -4.50 15.52
N ALA A 98 -12.96 -4.15 14.22
CA ALA A 98 -12.25 -4.98 13.26
C ALA A 98 -10.72 -4.83 13.33
N ILE A 99 -10.25 -3.76 13.97
CA ILE A 99 -8.84 -3.53 14.26
C ILE A 99 -8.67 -3.16 15.74
N TYR A 100 -7.53 -3.49 16.31
CA TYR A 100 -7.18 -3.16 17.69
C TYR A 100 -5.72 -2.74 17.82
N TYR A 101 -5.42 -1.97 18.83
CA TYR A 101 -4.08 -1.49 19.12
C TYR A 101 -3.33 -2.50 19.97
N VAL A 102 -2.06 -2.75 19.64
CA VAL A 102 -1.19 -3.70 20.35
C VAL A 102 -0.25 -2.94 21.27
N ASP A 103 -0.40 -3.13 22.59
CA ASP A 103 0.41 -2.48 23.61
C ASP A 103 1.72 -3.21 23.93
N GLU A 104 1.80 -4.51 23.66
CA GLU A 104 2.90 -5.37 24.01
C GLU A 104 3.17 -6.43 22.92
N GLY A 105 4.36 -7.06 22.95
CA GLY A 105 4.73 -8.13 22.04
C GLY A 105 5.36 -7.64 20.73
N LYS A 106 5.39 -8.51 19.73
CA LYS A 106 6.07 -8.31 18.44
C LYS A 106 5.52 -7.13 17.66
N ASN A 107 4.20 -6.93 17.70
CA ASN A 107 3.48 -5.90 16.96
C ASN A 107 3.18 -4.66 17.82
N LYS A 108 3.92 -4.44 18.92
CA LYS A 108 3.72 -3.29 19.80
C LYS A 108 3.71 -1.97 19.05
N GLY A 109 2.71 -1.14 19.35
CA GLY A 109 2.53 0.18 18.75
C GLY A 109 1.78 0.15 17.41
N CYS A 110 1.43 -1.02 16.91
CA CYS A 110 0.70 -1.18 15.66
C CYS A 110 -0.82 -1.32 15.89
N TRP A 111 -1.59 -0.96 14.87
CA TRP A 111 -2.97 -1.41 14.74
C TRP A 111 -3.01 -2.64 13.86
N VAL A 112 -3.63 -3.69 14.36
CA VAL A 112 -3.68 -5.00 13.70
C VAL A 112 -5.12 -5.46 13.50
N MET A 113 -5.29 -6.34 12.52
CA MET A 113 -6.53 -7.07 12.26
C MET A 113 -6.26 -8.56 12.44
N HIS A 114 -7.13 -9.23 13.16
CA HIS A 114 -7.10 -10.68 13.25
C HIS A 114 -7.74 -11.29 11.99
N THR A 115 -7.05 -12.24 11.35
CA THR A 115 -7.50 -12.84 10.08
C THR A 115 -7.82 -14.33 10.19
N GLY A 116 -7.61 -14.96 11.36
CA GLY A 116 -7.99 -16.34 11.62
C GLY A 116 -9.50 -16.50 11.79
N ASP A 117 -10.03 -17.63 11.34
CA ASP A 117 -11.36 -18.07 11.74
C ASP A 117 -11.38 -18.23 13.27
N ASP A 118 -12.28 -17.51 13.93
CA ASP A 118 -12.55 -17.48 15.37
C ASP A 118 -11.46 -18.12 16.25
N ALA A 119 -10.70 -17.30 16.97
CA ALA A 119 -9.69 -17.78 17.90
C ALA A 119 -10.24 -19.01 18.65
N LEU A 120 -9.74 -20.20 18.30
CA LEU A 120 -10.15 -21.42 18.98
C LEU A 120 -9.98 -21.20 20.49
N PRO A 121 -10.96 -21.48 21.33
CA PRO A 121 -10.84 -21.34 22.75
C PRO A 121 -9.64 -22.15 23.24
N GLY A 122 -8.52 -21.47 23.58
CA GLY A 122 -7.29 -22.10 23.99
C GLY A 122 -6.08 -21.88 23.08
N ALA A 123 -6.19 -21.10 21.99
CA ALA A 123 -5.05 -20.71 21.17
C ALA A 123 -4.00 -19.97 22.02
N SER A 124 -2.74 -20.31 21.85
CA SER A 124 -1.64 -19.61 22.51
C SER A 124 -1.50 -18.20 21.95
N ARG A 125 -0.92 -17.28 22.74
CA ARG A 125 -0.66 -15.89 22.31
C ARG A 125 0.22 -15.85 21.04
N GLU A 126 1.13 -16.80 20.89
CA GLU A 126 2.03 -16.91 19.74
C GLU A 126 1.24 -17.29 18.47
N GLU A 127 0.28 -18.21 18.56
CA GLU A 127 -0.61 -18.56 17.45
C GLU A 127 -1.52 -17.39 17.06
N ALA A 128 -2.02 -16.63 18.02
CA ALA A 128 -2.82 -15.44 17.75
C ALA A 128 -1.98 -14.34 17.04
N GLU A 129 -0.71 -14.17 17.42
CA GLU A 129 0.21 -13.20 16.77
C GLU A 129 0.58 -13.58 15.32
N GLU A 130 0.55 -14.87 14.95
CA GLU A 130 0.78 -15.33 13.57
C GLU A 130 -0.38 -14.97 12.63
N ASP A 131 -1.59 -14.91 13.14
CA ASP A 131 -2.80 -14.58 12.38
C ASP A 131 -3.09 -13.07 12.32
N GLU A 132 -2.26 -12.25 12.95
CA GLU A 132 -2.39 -10.80 12.92
C GLU A 132 -1.82 -10.18 11.65
N LYS A 133 -2.60 -9.32 11.00
CA LYS A 133 -2.13 -8.46 9.90
C LYS A 133 -1.99 -7.01 10.38
N ILE A 134 -0.78 -6.47 10.22
CA ILE A 134 -0.53 -5.07 10.56
C ILE A 134 -1.24 -4.18 9.54
N ILE A 135 -2.12 -3.32 10.03
CA ILE A 135 -2.89 -2.35 9.24
C ILE A 135 -2.23 -0.98 9.29
N VAL A 136 -1.84 -0.53 10.49
CA VAL A 136 -1.05 0.69 10.69
C VAL A 136 0.18 0.34 11.51
N ARG A 137 1.35 0.78 11.05
CA ARG A 137 2.61 0.57 11.76
C ARG A 137 2.75 1.49 12.96
N SER A 138 3.67 1.18 13.85
CA SER A 138 3.99 1.97 15.04
C SER A 138 4.47 3.39 14.72
N ASP A 139 4.96 3.65 13.52
CA ASP A 139 5.34 4.98 13.02
C ASP A 139 4.17 5.76 12.39
N GLY A 140 2.95 5.20 12.43
CA GLY A 140 1.74 5.79 11.87
C GLY A 140 1.54 5.53 10.37
N THR A 141 2.45 4.85 9.70
CA THR A 141 2.29 4.57 8.26
C THR A 141 1.30 3.45 8.00
N VAL A 142 0.44 3.64 7.00
CA VAL A 142 -0.56 2.65 6.58
C VAL A 142 0.09 1.58 5.71
N THR A 143 -0.18 0.31 6.02
CA THR A 143 0.32 -0.80 5.20
C THR A 143 -0.47 -0.92 3.88
N TYR A 144 0.06 -1.69 2.92
CA TYR A 144 -0.68 -2.01 1.70
C TYR A 144 -2.01 -2.72 2.01
N VAL A 145 -2.05 -3.58 3.03
CA VAL A 145 -3.28 -4.25 3.49
C VAL A 145 -4.34 -3.23 3.91
N GLY A 146 -3.95 -2.22 4.70
CA GLY A 146 -4.87 -1.15 5.11
C GLY A 146 -5.40 -0.35 3.93
N LYS A 147 -4.54 -0.03 2.96
CA LYS A 147 -4.92 0.67 1.72
C LYS A 147 -5.88 -0.16 0.87
N ASP A 148 -5.62 -1.46 0.73
CA ASP A 148 -6.48 -2.38 -0.02
C ASP A 148 -7.86 -2.53 0.63
N ILE A 149 -7.93 -2.63 1.96
CA ILE A 149 -9.20 -2.66 2.68
C ILE A 149 -9.98 -1.37 2.44
N ALA A 150 -9.35 -0.20 2.58
CA ALA A 150 -9.98 1.08 2.33
C ALA A 150 -10.55 1.18 0.90
N TYR A 151 -9.79 0.70 -0.07
CA TYR A 151 -10.21 0.65 -1.46
C TYR A 151 -11.41 -0.28 -1.69
N GLN A 152 -11.42 -1.46 -1.09
CA GLN A 152 -12.55 -2.38 -1.20
C GLN A 152 -13.81 -1.81 -0.52
N LEU A 153 -13.68 -1.22 0.66
CA LEU A 153 -14.80 -0.58 1.36
C LEU A 153 -15.40 0.56 0.52
N TRP A 154 -14.55 1.35 -0.15
CA TRP A 154 -15.00 2.37 -1.08
C TRP A 154 -15.75 1.77 -2.28
N LYS A 155 -15.20 0.76 -2.94
CA LYS A 155 -15.85 0.06 -4.09
C LYS A 155 -17.22 -0.51 -3.74
N LEU A 156 -17.38 -0.99 -2.51
CA LEU A 156 -18.65 -1.54 -2.01
C LEU A 156 -19.63 -0.46 -1.52
N GLY A 157 -19.26 0.83 -1.63
CA GLY A 157 -20.10 1.96 -1.18
C GLY A 157 -20.20 2.10 0.33
N LEU A 158 -19.37 1.40 1.10
CA LEU A 158 -19.47 1.35 2.58
C LEU A 158 -18.86 2.58 3.26
N LEU A 159 -18.11 3.41 2.54
CA LEU A 159 -17.50 4.63 3.09
C LEU A 159 -18.41 5.88 2.98
N GLY A 160 -19.58 5.75 2.38
CA GLY A 160 -20.49 6.89 2.17
C GLY A 160 -19.87 8.03 1.35
N LEU A 161 -18.91 7.72 0.49
CA LEU A 161 -18.26 8.65 -0.43
C LEU A 161 -18.90 8.51 -1.80
N ASP A 162 -19.28 9.65 -2.41
CA ASP A 162 -19.80 9.66 -3.76
C ASP A 162 -18.78 9.09 -4.75
N PHE A 163 -19.29 8.33 -5.71
CA PHE A 163 -18.49 7.65 -6.76
C PHE A 163 -18.00 8.64 -7.82
N ASN A 164 -17.74 9.91 -7.46
CA ASN A 164 -17.17 10.94 -8.33
C ASN A 164 -15.65 10.76 -8.49
N TYR A 165 -15.22 9.52 -8.76
CA TYR A 165 -13.86 9.26 -9.15
C TYR A 165 -13.67 9.70 -10.59
N ARG A 166 -13.07 10.87 -10.79
CA ARG A 166 -12.53 11.22 -12.11
C ARG A 166 -11.37 10.28 -12.37
N LEU A 167 -11.52 9.42 -13.36
CA LEU A 167 -10.43 8.66 -13.96
C LEU A 167 -9.37 9.66 -14.46
N LEU A 168 -8.38 9.95 -13.62
CA LEU A 168 -7.25 10.76 -14.02
C LEU A 168 -6.40 9.92 -14.97
N GLY A 169 -6.53 10.16 -16.27
CA GLY A 169 -5.70 9.55 -17.30
C GLY A 169 -6.42 8.77 -18.38
N ALA A 170 -7.74 8.88 -18.50
CA ALA A 170 -8.47 8.31 -19.64
C ALA A 170 -8.41 9.18 -20.91
N ASP A 171 -7.74 10.32 -20.84
CA ASP A 171 -7.51 11.20 -22.00
C ASP A 171 -6.07 11.02 -22.50
N ALA A 172 -5.85 9.93 -23.24
CA ALA A 172 -4.69 9.78 -24.10
C ALA A 172 -5.01 8.83 -25.25
#